data_0fa6867bfd9a417e43730c3aab6988d3
#
_entry.id   0fa6867bfd9a417e43730c3aab6988d3
#
_cell.length_a   1.000
_cell.length_b   1.000
_cell.length_c   1.000
_cell.angle_alpha   90.00
_cell.angle_beta   90.00
_cell.angle_gamma   90.00
#
_symmetry.space_group_name_H-M   'P 1'
#
loop_
_entity.id
_entity.type
_entity.pdbx_description
1 polymer ?
#
loop_
_entity_poly.entity_id
_entity_poly.type
_entity_poly.pdbx_seq_one_letter_code
_entity_poly.pdbx_strand_id
1 'polypeptide(L)'
;MRKVDGNIWNQVEGILNSGVRLGLATTGGGSELISWLLNHPGASRVLLEAQVPYCAAALGAYIGAPGPHRAEAQTAVEMAGKAYVRGCRLAGSEERVIGLGCTAALATGRVRRGEDRGHIALRRQGEYRIYSLYFNRGTAGRLEQEDLLSRLGLRALGEACGERPEEGEWPDYAEVTERTLSLDDPLELIVRGEV
;
A
#
# COMPACT_ATOMS: atom_id res chain seq x y z
N MET A 1 -3.57 20.30 -16.41
CA MET A 1 -3.93 19.76 -15.08
C MET A 1 -4.78 18.53 -15.31
N ARG A 2 -4.29 17.32 -14.98
CA ARG A 2 -5.07 16.09 -15.11
C ARG A 2 -6.24 16.19 -14.13
N LYS A 3 -7.46 16.19 -14.61
CA LYS A 3 -8.66 16.16 -13.75
C LYS A 3 -8.63 14.82 -13.02
N VAL A 4 -8.63 14.82 -11.71
CA VAL A 4 -8.74 13.58 -10.93
C VAL A 4 -10.12 13.00 -11.24
N ASP A 5 -10.17 11.69 -11.48
CA ASP A 5 -11.42 10.95 -11.70
C ASP A 5 -12.36 11.18 -10.51
N GLY A 6 -13.63 11.49 -10.79
CA GLY A 6 -14.62 11.77 -9.76
C GLY A 6 -14.80 10.62 -8.76
N ASN A 7 -14.61 9.39 -9.24
CA ASN A 7 -14.65 8.20 -8.40
C ASN A 7 -13.49 8.15 -7.39
N ILE A 8 -12.25 8.40 -7.84
CA ILE A 8 -11.09 8.51 -6.94
C ILE A 8 -11.36 9.58 -5.86
N TRP A 9 -11.93 10.71 -6.27
CA TRP A 9 -12.23 11.81 -5.36
C TRP A 9 -13.22 11.42 -4.27
N ASN A 10 -14.30 10.73 -4.62
CA ASN A 10 -15.31 10.24 -3.69
C ASN A 10 -14.74 9.20 -2.71
N GLN A 11 -13.92 8.26 -3.20
CA GLN A 11 -13.25 7.26 -2.34
C GLN A 11 -12.30 7.93 -1.35
N VAL A 12 -11.50 8.92 -1.80
CA VAL A 12 -10.63 9.69 -0.91
C VAL A 12 -11.45 10.40 0.14
N GLU A 13 -12.56 11.05 -0.23
CA GLU A 13 -13.45 11.72 0.72
C GLU A 13 -14.00 10.78 1.78
N GLY A 14 -14.42 9.57 1.41
CA GLY A 14 -14.87 8.54 2.33
C GLY A 14 -13.78 8.16 3.33
N ILE A 15 -12.55 7.89 2.85
CA ILE A 15 -11.40 7.62 3.71
C ILE A 15 -11.15 8.77 4.68
N LEU A 16 -11.19 10.03 4.22
CA LEU A 16 -10.96 11.20 5.05
C LEU A 16 -12.05 11.42 6.12
N ASN A 17 -13.25 10.89 5.90
CA ASN A 17 -14.35 10.97 6.84
C ASN A 17 -14.46 9.74 7.76
N SER A 18 -13.69 8.68 7.54
CA SER A 18 -13.74 7.44 8.31
C SER A 18 -13.24 7.56 9.75
N GLY A 19 -12.45 8.60 10.04
CA GLY A 19 -11.81 8.80 11.35
C GLY A 19 -10.60 7.92 11.61
N VAL A 20 -10.06 7.23 10.60
CA VAL A 20 -8.79 6.51 10.70
C VAL A 20 -7.59 7.46 10.71
N ARG A 21 -6.43 6.99 11.16
CA ARG A 21 -5.16 7.69 11.13
C ARG A 21 -4.17 6.85 10.34
N LEU A 22 -3.57 7.41 9.32
CA LEU A 22 -2.80 6.68 8.31
C LEU A 22 -1.31 7.04 8.36
N GLY A 23 -0.45 6.03 8.59
CA GLY A 23 0.95 6.05 8.22
C GLY A 23 1.14 5.33 6.88
N LEU A 24 1.89 5.91 5.95
CA LEU A 24 2.06 5.37 4.61
C LEU A 24 3.53 5.33 4.19
N ALA A 25 3.96 4.22 3.57
CA ALA A 25 5.26 4.12 2.93
C ALA A 25 5.15 3.45 1.57
N THR A 26 5.79 4.02 0.54
CA THR A 26 5.78 3.46 -0.81
C THR A 26 7.16 3.47 -1.45
N THR A 27 7.47 2.44 -2.25
CA THR A 27 8.69 2.35 -3.04
C THR A 27 8.46 1.63 -4.37
N GLY A 28 9.04 2.13 -5.43
CA GLY A 28 8.92 1.53 -6.78
C GLY A 28 7.61 1.79 -7.52
N GLY A 29 6.53 2.17 -6.82
CA GLY A 29 5.22 2.51 -7.38
C GLY A 29 4.22 2.84 -6.28
N GLY A 30 2.97 3.19 -6.65
CA GLY A 30 1.90 3.58 -5.72
C GLY A 30 1.97 5.03 -5.24
N SER A 31 2.71 5.89 -5.93
CA SER A 31 2.92 7.28 -5.54
C SER A 31 1.71 8.18 -5.81
N GLU A 32 0.85 7.84 -6.78
CA GLU A 32 -0.36 8.61 -7.06
C GLU A 32 -1.34 8.55 -5.88
N LEU A 33 -1.37 7.45 -5.10
CA LEU A 33 -2.16 7.36 -3.87
C LEU A 33 -1.82 8.48 -2.88
N ILE A 34 -0.52 8.77 -2.69
CA ILE A 34 -0.09 9.88 -1.82
C ILE A 34 -0.61 11.20 -2.39
N SER A 35 -0.47 11.40 -3.70
CA SER A 35 -0.92 12.60 -4.39
C SER A 35 -2.43 12.80 -4.25
N TRP A 36 -3.24 11.74 -4.42
CA TRP A 36 -4.69 11.84 -4.29
C TRP A 36 -5.11 12.21 -2.87
N LEU A 37 -4.50 11.59 -1.86
CA LEU A 37 -4.78 11.91 -0.46
C LEU A 37 -4.40 13.37 -0.12
N LEU A 38 -3.21 13.82 -0.53
CA LEU A 38 -2.70 15.15 -0.19
C LEU A 38 -3.42 16.29 -0.93
N ASN A 39 -3.91 16.03 -2.14
CA ASN A 39 -4.62 17.06 -2.93
C ASN A 39 -6.07 17.27 -2.46
N HIS A 40 -6.62 16.37 -1.64
CA HIS A 40 -7.97 16.54 -1.12
C HIS A 40 -7.99 17.43 0.14
N PRO A 41 -8.88 18.44 0.22
CA PRO A 41 -9.06 19.22 1.44
C PRO A 41 -9.39 18.33 2.64
N GLY A 42 -8.63 18.48 3.73
CA GLY A 42 -8.83 17.68 4.95
C GLY A 42 -7.90 16.47 5.09
N ALA A 43 -6.92 16.28 4.20
CA ALA A 43 -5.91 15.22 4.32
C ALA A 43 -5.25 15.13 5.71
N SER A 44 -5.03 16.28 6.37
CA SER A 44 -4.44 16.36 7.73
C SER A 44 -5.27 15.69 8.83
N ARG A 45 -6.54 15.39 8.58
CA ARG A 45 -7.39 14.66 9.54
C ARG A 45 -7.01 13.18 9.61
N VAL A 46 -6.47 12.64 8.54
CA VAL A 46 -6.18 11.20 8.37
C VAL A 46 -4.69 10.93 8.23
N LEU A 47 -4.00 11.63 7.33
CA LEU A 47 -2.61 11.34 7.01
C LEU A 47 -1.68 11.87 8.11
N LEU A 48 -0.99 10.96 8.79
CA LEU A 48 0.02 11.26 9.81
C LEU A 48 1.38 11.51 9.18
N GLU A 49 1.79 10.63 8.28
CA GLU A 49 3.00 10.76 7.46
C GLU A 49 2.92 9.92 6.19
N ALA A 50 3.67 10.34 5.17
CA ALA A 50 3.92 9.55 3.97
C ALA A 50 5.41 9.53 3.70
N GLN A 51 6.00 8.35 3.49
CA GLN A 51 7.42 8.17 3.24
C GLN A 51 7.70 7.44 1.93
N VAL A 52 8.78 7.82 1.25
CA VAL A 52 9.21 7.20 0.00
C VAL A 52 10.68 6.74 0.12
N PRO A 53 10.94 5.63 0.82
CA PRO A 53 12.28 5.07 0.95
C PRO A 53 12.70 4.39 -0.36
N TYR A 54 13.22 5.16 -1.32
CA TYR A 54 13.33 4.72 -2.71
C TYR A 54 14.59 3.90 -3.01
N CYS A 55 15.75 4.28 -2.48
CA CYS A 55 16.96 3.47 -2.68
C CYS A 55 17.07 2.35 -1.65
N ALA A 56 17.85 1.31 -1.96
CA ALA A 56 18.01 0.14 -1.09
C ALA A 56 18.47 0.49 0.34
N ALA A 57 19.37 1.46 0.49
CA ALA A 57 19.83 1.91 1.80
C ALA A 57 18.71 2.62 2.60
N ALA A 58 17.91 3.47 1.93
CA ALA A 58 16.78 4.14 2.57
C ALA A 58 15.68 3.13 2.97
N LEU A 59 15.41 2.14 2.12
CA LEU A 59 14.43 1.09 2.42
C LEU A 59 14.88 0.21 3.58
N GLY A 60 16.14 -0.22 3.59
CA GLY A 60 16.71 -0.98 4.70
C GLY A 60 16.69 -0.20 6.02
N ALA A 61 17.03 1.10 5.98
CA ALA A 61 16.94 1.97 7.16
C ALA A 61 15.48 2.18 7.63
N TYR A 62 14.53 2.29 6.70
CA TYR A 62 13.12 2.42 7.04
C TYR A 62 12.58 1.15 7.71
N ILE A 63 12.83 -0.01 7.13
CA ILE A 63 12.41 -1.32 7.67
C ILE A 63 13.16 -1.64 8.96
N GLY A 64 14.42 -1.20 9.08
CA GLY A 64 15.28 -1.48 10.23
C GLY A 64 15.90 -2.88 10.18
N ALA A 65 15.98 -3.47 8.99
CA ALA A 65 16.63 -4.75 8.74
C ALA A 65 17.61 -4.63 7.56
N PRO A 66 18.84 -5.18 7.68
CA PRO A 66 19.75 -5.27 6.54
C PRO A 66 19.23 -6.34 5.55
N GLY A 67 19.42 -6.10 4.27
CA GLY A 67 19.18 -7.12 3.26
C GLY A 67 18.72 -6.56 1.92
N PRO A 68 18.69 -7.38 0.89
CA PRO A 68 18.09 -6.99 -0.37
C PRO A 68 16.56 -7.07 -0.25
N HIS A 69 15.92 -5.95 0.06
CA HIS A 69 14.47 -5.85 0.00
C HIS A 69 14.04 -5.76 -1.46
N ARG A 70 13.28 -6.74 -1.91
CA ARG A 70 12.75 -6.83 -3.28
C ARG A 70 11.29 -6.38 -3.31
N ALA A 71 10.74 -6.16 -4.51
CA ALA A 71 9.32 -5.97 -4.69
C ALA A 71 8.58 -7.31 -4.49
N GLU A 72 8.31 -7.63 -3.23
CA GLU A 72 7.69 -8.87 -2.74
C GLU A 72 6.67 -8.55 -1.65
N ALA A 73 5.69 -9.42 -1.48
CA ALA A 73 4.64 -9.24 -0.47
C ALA A 73 5.21 -9.06 0.95
N GLN A 74 6.28 -9.79 1.29
CA GLN A 74 6.96 -9.68 2.57
C GLN A 74 7.52 -8.26 2.81
N THR A 75 8.15 -7.65 1.81
CA THR A 75 8.64 -6.27 1.92
C THR A 75 7.50 -5.27 2.17
N ALA A 76 6.34 -5.46 1.50
CA ALA A 76 5.16 -4.62 1.75
C ALA A 76 4.65 -4.79 3.19
N VAL A 77 4.63 -6.02 3.73
CA VAL A 77 4.26 -6.31 5.13
C VAL A 77 5.19 -5.62 6.12
N GLU A 78 6.51 -5.71 5.92
CA GLU A 78 7.52 -5.05 6.75
C GLU A 78 7.35 -3.53 6.72
N MET A 79 7.13 -2.95 5.53
CA MET A 79 6.87 -1.52 5.38
C MET A 79 5.57 -1.10 6.09
N ALA A 80 4.48 -1.87 5.95
CA ALA A 80 3.20 -1.60 6.61
C ALA A 80 3.31 -1.67 8.13
N GLY A 81 4.04 -2.66 8.66
CA GLY A 81 4.34 -2.79 10.08
C GLY A 81 5.07 -1.57 10.63
N LYS A 82 6.09 -1.07 9.91
CA LYS A 82 6.80 0.16 10.31
C LYS A 82 5.93 1.39 10.23
N ALA A 83 5.14 1.53 9.16
CA ALA A 83 4.19 2.63 9.00
C ALA A 83 3.16 2.64 10.14
N TYR A 84 2.65 1.46 10.54
CA TYR A 84 1.73 1.31 11.67
C TYR A 84 2.35 1.75 12.99
N VAL A 85 3.53 1.20 13.36
CA VAL A 85 4.21 1.54 14.61
C VAL A 85 4.52 3.04 14.69
N ARG A 86 4.98 3.65 13.60
CA ARG A 86 5.21 5.09 13.53
C ARG A 86 3.91 5.87 13.63
N GLY A 87 2.86 5.40 12.94
CA GLY A 87 1.52 6.00 13.02
C GLY A 87 0.97 5.99 14.44
N CYS A 88 1.08 4.88 15.17
CA CYS A 88 0.65 4.78 16.57
C CYS A 88 1.38 5.80 17.47
N ARG A 89 2.70 5.97 17.27
CA ARG A 89 3.47 6.97 18.01
C ARG A 89 3.02 8.40 17.72
N LEU A 90 2.77 8.71 16.46
CA LEU A 90 2.32 10.05 16.03
C LEU A 90 0.89 10.35 16.47
N ALA A 91 0.01 9.34 16.49
CA ALA A 91 -1.36 9.47 16.95
C ALA A 91 -1.49 9.46 18.50
N GLY A 92 -0.49 8.95 19.22
CA GLY A 92 -0.55 8.69 20.66
C GLY A 92 -1.51 7.56 21.05
N SER A 93 -1.94 6.73 20.08
CA SER A 93 -2.90 5.64 20.24
C SER A 93 -2.68 4.59 19.12
N GLU A 94 -3.06 3.36 19.38
CA GLU A 94 -3.16 2.31 18.36
C GLU A 94 -4.57 2.23 17.73
N GLU A 95 -5.53 2.88 18.39
CA GLU A 95 -6.91 2.84 17.95
C GLU A 95 -7.09 3.54 16.62
N ARG A 96 -7.72 2.83 15.67
CA ARG A 96 -8.01 3.33 14.31
C ARG A 96 -6.78 3.74 13.49
N VAL A 97 -5.58 3.30 13.88
CA VAL A 97 -4.39 3.51 13.07
C VAL A 97 -4.29 2.43 12.00
N ILE A 98 -3.92 2.84 10.80
CA ILE A 98 -3.59 1.97 9.68
C ILE A 98 -2.17 2.29 9.23
N GLY A 99 -1.35 1.26 9.07
CA GLY A 99 -0.06 1.35 8.39
C GLY A 99 -0.18 0.77 6.98
N LEU A 100 0.12 1.54 5.95
CA LEU A 100 0.19 1.06 4.57
C LEU A 100 1.63 0.96 4.11
N GLY A 101 2.01 -0.20 3.56
CA GLY A 101 3.26 -0.44 2.86
C GLY A 101 3.00 -0.83 1.41
N CYS A 102 3.65 -0.15 0.47
CA CYS A 102 3.57 -0.46 -0.95
C CYS A 102 4.97 -0.62 -1.54
N THR A 103 5.21 -1.72 -2.25
CA THR A 103 6.44 -1.95 -2.98
C THR A 103 6.14 -2.48 -4.38
N ALA A 104 6.89 -2.03 -5.37
CA ALA A 104 6.62 -2.44 -6.74
C ALA A 104 7.89 -2.53 -7.61
N ALA A 105 7.77 -3.35 -8.64
CA ALA A 105 8.68 -3.46 -9.76
C ALA A 105 7.87 -3.29 -11.05
N LEU A 106 7.60 -2.05 -11.42
CA LEU A 106 6.80 -1.68 -12.60
C LEU A 106 7.66 -1.62 -13.87
N ALA A 107 7.00 -1.55 -15.03
CA ALA A 107 7.63 -1.43 -16.33
C ALA A 107 8.71 -0.33 -16.37
N THR A 108 9.82 -0.64 -17.01
CA THR A 108 10.94 0.29 -17.23
C THR A 108 11.39 0.24 -18.70
N GLY A 109 12.15 1.24 -19.14
CA GLY A 109 12.73 1.24 -20.48
C GLY A 109 13.78 0.13 -20.73
N ARG A 110 14.10 -0.70 -19.72
CA ARG A 110 15.02 -1.83 -19.84
C ARG A 110 14.27 -3.13 -19.76
N VAL A 111 14.61 -4.09 -20.62
CA VAL A 111 14.08 -5.45 -20.54
C VAL A 111 14.56 -6.09 -19.23
N ARG A 112 13.63 -6.44 -18.35
CA ARG A 112 13.89 -7.18 -17.11
C ARG A 112 13.49 -8.64 -17.27
N ARG A 113 14.14 -9.54 -16.53
CA ARG A 113 13.78 -10.96 -16.52
C ARG A 113 12.55 -11.26 -15.65
N GLY A 114 12.27 -10.42 -14.63
CA GLY A 114 11.15 -10.59 -13.72
C GLY A 114 9.83 -10.03 -14.27
N GLU A 115 8.73 -10.45 -13.67
CA GLU A 115 7.39 -9.92 -13.93
C GLU A 115 7.24 -8.52 -13.38
N ASP A 116 6.41 -7.71 -14.04
CA ASP A 116 5.96 -6.44 -13.50
C ASP A 116 4.88 -6.71 -12.44
N ARG A 117 5.09 -6.16 -11.25
CA ARG A 117 4.20 -6.42 -10.11
C ARG A 117 4.26 -5.32 -9.06
N GLY A 118 3.21 -5.27 -8.25
CA GLY A 118 3.14 -4.44 -7.05
C GLY A 118 2.50 -5.22 -5.89
N HIS A 119 2.93 -4.91 -4.68
CA HIS A 119 2.38 -5.48 -3.46
C HIS A 119 2.00 -4.35 -2.51
N ILE A 120 0.83 -4.44 -1.93
CA ILE A 120 0.32 -3.52 -0.92
C ILE A 120 -0.01 -4.35 0.31
N ALA A 121 0.45 -3.90 1.46
CA ALA A 121 0.02 -4.45 2.73
C ALA A 121 -0.59 -3.34 3.59
N LEU A 122 -1.66 -3.66 4.26
CA LEU A 122 -2.27 -2.85 5.31
C LEU A 122 -2.09 -3.55 6.65
N ARG A 123 -1.57 -2.83 7.62
CA ARG A 123 -1.49 -3.25 9.02
C ARG A 123 -2.49 -2.46 9.84
N ARG A 124 -3.34 -3.16 10.57
CA ARG A 124 -4.15 -2.60 11.65
C ARG A 124 -4.03 -3.49 12.89
N GLN A 125 -4.65 -3.10 13.99
CA GLN A 125 -4.66 -3.93 15.19
C GLN A 125 -5.20 -5.34 14.88
N GLY A 126 -4.44 -6.38 15.22
CA GLY A 126 -4.81 -7.78 15.08
C GLY A 126 -4.64 -8.39 13.68
N GLU A 127 -4.37 -7.64 12.60
CA GLU A 127 -4.29 -8.24 11.26
C GLU A 127 -3.41 -7.49 10.26
N TYR A 128 -3.00 -8.22 9.22
CA TYR A 128 -2.56 -7.67 7.95
C TYR A 128 -3.52 -8.10 6.82
N ARG A 129 -3.76 -7.19 5.88
CA ARG A 129 -4.33 -7.51 4.57
C ARG A 129 -3.28 -7.23 3.51
N ILE A 130 -3.10 -8.18 2.60
CA ILE A 130 -2.04 -8.15 1.59
C ILE A 130 -2.69 -8.31 0.23
N TYR A 131 -2.42 -7.37 -0.65
CA TYR A 131 -2.87 -7.36 -2.03
C TYR A 131 -1.65 -7.45 -2.95
N SER A 132 -1.70 -8.32 -3.94
CA SER A 132 -0.66 -8.46 -4.95
C SER A 132 -1.25 -8.27 -6.33
N LEU A 133 -0.63 -7.39 -7.11
CA LEU A 133 -1.01 -7.06 -8.47
C LEU A 133 0.10 -7.52 -9.41
N TYR A 134 -0.23 -8.35 -10.36
CA TYR A 134 0.66 -8.87 -11.39
C TYR A 134 0.20 -8.39 -12.75
N PHE A 135 1.15 -8.04 -13.61
CA PHE A 135 0.86 -7.56 -14.96
C PHE A 135 1.36 -8.56 -16.00
N ASN A 136 0.55 -8.84 -17.00
CA ASN A 136 0.99 -9.58 -18.18
C ASN A 136 2.08 -8.76 -18.89
N ARG A 137 3.16 -9.43 -19.27
CA ARG A 137 4.35 -8.77 -19.80
C ARG A 137 4.06 -7.98 -21.07
N GLY A 138 4.45 -6.71 -21.09
CA GLY A 138 4.39 -5.85 -22.28
C GLY A 138 3.00 -5.35 -22.65
N THR A 139 2.00 -5.55 -21.79
CA THR A 139 0.61 -5.13 -22.06
C THR A 139 0.31 -3.72 -21.58
N ALA A 140 0.99 -3.26 -20.52
CA ALA A 140 0.77 -1.95 -19.91
C ALA A 140 2.09 -1.19 -19.73
N GLY A 141 2.05 0.12 -19.98
CA GLY A 141 3.17 1.02 -19.70
C GLY A 141 3.29 1.37 -18.22
N ARG A 142 4.45 1.96 -17.84
CA ARG A 142 4.71 2.31 -16.44
C ARG A 142 3.64 3.20 -15.81
N LEU A 143 3.15 4.20 -16.50
CA LEU A 143 2.15 5.13 -15.96
C LEU A 143 0.80 4.44 -15.74
N GLU A 144 0.44 3.51 -16.61
CA GLU A 144 -0.77 2.72 -16.47
C GLU A 144 -0.66 1.71 -15.30
N GLN A 145 0.48 1.06 -15.17
CA GLN A 145 0.75 0.18 -14.03
C GLN A 145 0.77 0.96 -12.70
N GLU A 146 1.31 2.17 -12.68
CA GLU A 146 1.30 3.09 -11.53
C GLU A 146 -0.11 3.48 -11.12
N ASP A 147 -0.96 3.87 -12.08
CA ASP A 147 -2.37 4.21 -11.85
C ASP A 147 -3.14 3.02 -11.26
N LEU A 148 -3.00 1.82 -11.86
CA LEU A 148 -3.68 0.60 -11.37
C LEU A 148 -3.21 0.21 -9.97
N LEU A 149 -1.91 0.29 -9.67
CA LEU A 149 -1.40 0.00 -8.34
C LEU A 149 -1.89 1.01 -7.30
N SER A 150 -1.94 2.28 -7.66
CA SER A 150 -2.46 3.33 -6.77
C SER A 150 -3.95 3.19 -6.52
N ARG A 151 -4.75 2.79 -7.53
CA ARG A 151 -6.17 2.45 -7.37
C ARG A 151 -6.37 1.24 -6.46
N LEU A 152 -5.52 0.21 -6.59
CA LEU A 152 -5.55 -0.93 -5.67
C LEU A 152 -5.29 -0.48 -4.22
N GLY A 153 -4.33 0.43 -4.01
CA GLY A 153 -4.07 1.00 -2.69
C GLY A 153 -5.24 1.81 -2.14
N LEU A 154 -5.90 2.58 -2.99
CA LEU A 154 -7.07 3.36 -2.61
C LEU A 154 -8.24 2.44 -2.24
N ARG A 155 -8.51 1.40 -3.04
CA ARG A 155 -9.51 0.38 -2.75
C ARG A 155 -9.23 -0.32 -1.42
N ALA A 156 -8.00 -0.78 -1.23
CA ALA A 156 -7.59 -1.46 0.01
C ALA A 156 -7.79 -0.58 1.26
N LEU A 157 -7.47 0.72 1.16
CA LEU A 157 -7.75 1.69 2.23
C LEU A 157 -9.25 1.88 2.47
N GLY A 158 -10.05 2.04 1.42
CA GLY A 158 -11.51 2.16 1.53
C GLY A 158 -12.12 0.97 2.25
N GLU A 159 -11.76 -0.27 1.86
CA GLU A 159 -12.19 -1.50 2.53
C GLU A 159 -11.79 -1.52 4.01
N ALA A 160 -10.57 -1.09 4.34
CA ALA A 160 -10.12 -1.01 5.73
C ALA A 160 -10.84 0.08 6.53
N CYS A 161 -11.39 1.09 5.87
CA CYS A 161 -12.25 2.12 6.45
C CYS A 161 -13.72 1.71 6.57
N GLY A 162 -14.10 0.52 6.09
CA GLY A 162 -15.46 0.02 6.10
C GLY A 162 -16.30 0.43 4.90
N GLU A 163 -15.68 1.00 3.87
CA GLU A 163 -16.34 1.28 2.61
C GLU A 163 -16.53 -0.02 1.82
N ARG A 164 -17.62 -0.09 1.08
CA ARG A 164 -17.78 -1.16 0.10
C ARG A 164 -16.91 -0.84 -1.11
N PRO A 165 -16.01 -1.75 -1.52
CA PRO A 165 -15.26 -1.53 -2.74
C PRO A 165 -16.26 -1.41 -3.91
N GLU A 166 -16.02 -0.44 -4.77
CA GLU A 166 -16.69 -0.48 -6.07
C GLU A 166 -16.20 -1.74 -6.80
N GLU A 167 -17.13 -2.55 -7.26
CA GLU A 167 -16.86 -3.69 -8.13
C GLU A 167 -16.36 -3.17 -9.48
N GLY A 168 -15.10 -2.78 -9.54
CA GLY A 168 -14.41 -2.47 -10.78
C GLY A 168 -13.71 -3.73 -11.27
N GLU A 169 -13.98 -4.16 -12.50
CA GLU A 169 -13.23 -5.21 -13.15
C GLU A 169 -11.80 -4.73 -13.39
N TRP A 170 -10.82 -5.54 -12.99
CA TRP A 170 -9.44 -5.31 -13.37
C TRP A 170 -9.27 -5.64 -14.85
N PRO A 171 -8.40 -4.92 -15.59
CA PRO A 171 -8.13 -5.26 -16.97
C PRO A 171 -7.63 -6.70 -17.11
N ASP A 172 -7.96 -7.39 -18.21
CA ASP A 172 -7.56 -8.79 -18.48
C ASP A 172 -6.05 -9.03 -18.41
N TYR A 173 -5.26 -7.98 -18.48
CA TYR A 173 -3.78 -8.05 -18.38
C TYR A 173 -3.26 -7.83 -16.97
N ALA A 174 -4.14 -7.69 -15.98
CA ALA A 174 -3.78 -7.49 -14.58
C ALA A 174 -4.51 -8.48 -13.67
N GLU A 175 -3.74 -9.20 -12.86
CA GLU A 175 -4.27 -10.15 -11.88
C GLU A 175 -4.07 -9.61 -10.47
N VAL A 176 -5.13 -9.60 -9.67
CA VAL A 176 -5.10 -9.20 -8.26
C VAL A 176 -5.38 -10.40 -7.38
N THR A 177 -4.51 -10.61 -6.39
CA THR A 177 -4.73 -11.60 -5.34
C THR A 177 -4.79 -10.91 -3.98
N GLU A 178 -5.60 -11.45 -3.06
CA GLU A 178 -5.77 -10.93 -1.71
C GLU A 178 -5.53 -12.04 -0.68
N ARG A 179 -4.89 -11.67 0.44
CA ARG A 179 -4.66 -12.56 1.58
C ARG A 179 -4.75 -11.76 2.89
N THR A 180 -5.44 -12.31 3.88
CA THR A 180 -5.47 -11.80 5.25
C THR A 180 -4.62 -12.66 6.16
N LEU A 181 -3.85 -12.03 7.06
CA LEU A 181 -3.07 -12.69 8.09
C LEU A 181 -3.54 -12.16 9.44
N SER A 182 -4.04 -13.05 10.32
CA SER A 182 -4.36 -12.71 11.70
C SER A 182 -3.10 -12.77 12.56
N LEU A 183 -2.90 -11.80 13.43
CA LEU A 183 -1.80 -11.79 14.39
C LEU A 183 -2.14 -12.52 15.69
N ASP A 184 -3.40 -12.92 15.83
CA ASP A 184 -3.86 -13.71 16.98
C ASP A 184 -3.68 -15.22 16.73
N ASP A 185 -3.22 -15.63 15.54
CA ASP A 185 -2.91 -17.02 15.21
C ASP A 185 -1.43 -17.32 15.56
N PRO A 186 -1.17 -18.14 16.62
CA PRO A 186 0.20 -18.50 17.02
C PRO A 186 1.00 -19.20 15.93
N LEU A 187 0.35 -19.94 15.01
CA LEU A 187 1.01 -20.62 13.90
C LEU A 187 1.53 -19.64 12.87
N GLU A 188 0.79 -18.57 12.62
CA GLU A 188 1.23 -17.50 11.70
C GLU A 188 2.42 -16.71 12.29
N LEU A 189 2.45 -16.48 13.59
CA LEU A 189 3.59 -15.84 14.27
C LEU A 189 4.86 -16.70 14.16
N ILE A 190 4.74 -18.02 14.34
CA ILE A 190 5.85 -18.97 14.19
C ILE A 190 6.39 -18.98 12.75
N VAL A 191 5.50 -19.02 11.76
CA VAL A 191 5.89 -19.02 10.33
C VAL A 191 6.64 -17.73 9.96
N ARG A 192 6.42 -16.63 10.68
CA ARG A 192 7.10 -15.35 10.47
C ARG A 192 8.40 -15.21 11.25
N GLY A 193 8.70 -16.13 12.16
CA GLY A 193 9.85 -15.99 13.07
C GLY A 193 9.70 -14.83 14.06
N GLU A 194 8.46 -14.48 14.42
CA GLU A 194 8.13 -13.40 15.36
C GLU A 194 7.93 -13.91 16.80
N VAL A 195 8.23 -15.22 17.06
CA VAL A 195 8.18 -15.87 18.39
C VAL A 195 9.55 -16.42 18.74
#